data_f540ecb2dd326edf5efc83b88d5b2644
#
_entry.id   f540ecb2dd326edf5efc83b88d5b2644
#
_cell.length_a   1.000
_cell.length_b   1.000
_cell.length_c   1.000
_cell.angle_alpha   90.00
_cell.angle_beta   90.00
_cell.angle_gamma   90.00
#
_symmetry.space_group_name_H-M   'P 1'
#
loop_
_entity.id
_entity.type
_entity.pdbx_description
1 polymer ?
#
loop_
_entity_poly.entity_id
_entity_poly.type
_entity_poly.pdbx_seq_one_letter_code
_entity_poly.pdbx_strand_id
1 'polypeptide(L)'
;MDLRSNKKSLSNLVYRDLKEKILKNKLLPGDKLIEMEIASELGVSRTPVREALKKLEEDGLVTSFPRKSYIVSKISVKEAKNLYIVRKSLEPLAVELLAQNGLNKKTKYFEDVNEQLRVAIDNKDDELIQNLIIEWNMALVSSLNNEILIEVMNMINQRLYRFGNFIFRDKKNYKKHFNNLQKVYKLIEEKKPKEARKASEKTIENIYSMFEEQADYKMFKSLLKNT
;
A
#
# COMPACT_ATOMS: atom_id res chain seq x y z
N MET A 1 13.65 -12.76 32.51
CA MET A 1 12.61 -12.14 31.68
C MET A 1 13.29 -11.02 30.89
N ASP A 2 13.49 -11.21 29.58
CA ASP A 2 14.37 -10.35 28.78
C ASP A 2 13.67 -9.02 28.43
N LEU A 3 14.07 -7.96 29.13
CA LEU A 3 13.54 -6.60 28.93
C LEU A 3 13.75 -6.04 27.50
N ARG A 4 14.69 -6.65 26.72
CA ARG A 4 14.94 -6.25 25.34
C ARG A 4 13.90 -6.82 24.36
N SER A 5 13.36 -8.01 24.63
CA SER A 5 12.33 -8.64 23.79
C SER A 5 10.99 -7.90 23.91
N ASN A 6 10.64 -7.45 25.11
CA ASN A 6 9.40 -6.71 25.37
C ASN A 6 9.43 -5.31 24.73
N LYS A 7 10.62 -4.66 24.71
CA LYS A 7 10.79 -3.31 24.14
C LYS A 7 10.70 -3.33 22.60
N LYS A 8 11.28 -4.34 21.97
CA LYS A 8 11.22 -4.53 20.51
C LYS A 8 9.81 -4.91 20.02
N SER A 9 9.06 -5.62 20.86
CA SER A 9 7.63 -5.91 20.65
C SER A 9 6.79 -4.64 20.70
N LEU A 10 7.03 -3.75 21.66
CA LEU A 10 6.25 -2.54 21.89
C LEU A 10 6.51 -1.48 20.80
N SER A 11 7.76 -1.27 20.37
CA SER A 11 8.05 -0.37 19.25
C SER A 11 7.46 -0.86 17.93
N ASN A 12 7.40 -2.18 17.72
CA ASN A 12 6.73 -2.75 16.55
C ASN A 12 5.19 -2.57 16.60
N LEU A 13 4.58 -2.64 17.77
CA LEU A 13 3.14 -2.37 17.93
C LEU A 13 2.82 -0.90 17.64
N VAL A 14 3.58 0.03 18.19
CA VAL A 14 3.46 1.46 17.91
C VAL A 14 3.67 1.76 16.43
N TYR A 15 4.71 1.16 15.82
CA TYR A 15 4.97 1.31 14.39
C TYR A 15 3.80 0.84 13.53
N ARG A 16 3.21 -0.32 13.85
CA ARG A 16 2.06 -0.86 13.10
C ARG A 16 0.82 0.03 13.22
N ASP A 17 0.51 0.48 14.43
CA ASP A 17 -0.63 1.38 14.68
C ASP A 17 -0.50 2.69 13.90
N LEU A 18 0.64 3.37 14.04
CA LEU A 18 0.90 4.63 13.34
C LEU A 18 0.92 4.43 11.82
N LYS A 19 1.56 3.36 11.34
CA LYS A 19 1.59 3.01 9.91
C LYS A 19 0.20 2.82 9.36
N GLU A 20 -0.64 2.05 10.05
CA GLU A 20 -2.03 1.83 9.66
C GLU A 20 -2.83 3.15 9.63
N LYS A 21 -2.70 3.99 10.66
CA LYS A 21 -3.34 5.31 10.72
C LYS A 21 -2.92 6.20 9.54
N ILE A 22 -1.62 6.21 9.18
CA ILE A 22 -1.11 6.97 8.03
C ILE A 22 -1.64 6.39 6.71
N LEU A 23 -1.55 5.08 6.53
CA LEU A 23 -1.98 4.42 5.31
C LEU A 23 -3.48 4.56 5.08
N LYS A 24 -4.31 4.47 6.12
CA LYS A 24 -5.76 4.67 6.05
C LYS A 24 -6.19 6.16 6.03
N ASN A 25 -5.24 7.09 5.89
CA ASN A 25 -5.50 8.54 5.93
C ASN A 25 -6.25 9.00 7.19
N LYS A 26 -6.10 8.31 8.32
CA LYS A 26 -6.52 8.78 9.66
C LYS A 26 -5.54 9.83 10.19
N LEU A 27 -4.26 9.68 9.83
CA LEU A 27 -3.22 10.71 9.95
C LEU A 27 -2.93 11.25 8.55
N LEU A 28 -3.20 12.52 8.31
CA LEU A 28 -3.12 13.14 7.00
C LEU A 28 -1.71 13.66 6.69
N PRO A 29 -1.34 13.81 5.42
CA PRO A 29 -0.09 14.48 5.03
C PRO A 29 0.02 15.86 5.65
N GLY A 30 1.12 16.11 6.36
CA GLY A 30 1.37 17.36 7.08
C GLY A 30 0.97 17.33 8.56
N ASP A 31 0.28 16.29 9.03
CA ASP A 31 -0.03 16.14 10.46
C ASP A 31 1.25 15.98 11.27
N LYS A 32 1.31 16.68 12.39
CA LYS A 32 2.44 16.62 13.33
C LYS A 32 2.31 15.39 14.23
N LEU A 33 3.39 14.66 14.36
CA LEU A 33 3.54 13.51 15.24
C LEU A 33 4.51 13.87 16.36
N ILE A 34 3.97 14.11 17.55
CA ILE A 34 4.75 14.52 18.72
C ILE A 34 4.96 13.30 19.62
N GLU A 35 6.25 12.92 19.83
CA GLU A 35 6.63 11.73 20.62
C GLU A 35 5.90 11.64 21.97
N MET A 36 5.76 12.78 22.65
CA MET A 36 5.17 12.85 23.98
C MET A 36 3.65 12.61 23.97
N GLU A 37 2.95 13.16 23.00
CA GLU A 37 1.50 13.00 22.82
C GLU A 37 1.16 11.55 22.49
N ILE A 38 1.87 10.96 21.51
CA ILE A 38 1.71 9.56 21.11
C ILE A 38 2.01 8.63 22.30
N ALA A 39 3.08 8.90 23.05
CA ALA A 39 3.44 8.10 24.22
C ALA A 39 2.32 8.13 25.28
N SER A 40 1.75 9.31 25.53
CA SER A 40 0.63 9.49 26.45
C SER A 40 -0.65 8.79 25.96
N GLU A 41 -1.00 8.94 24.68
CA GLU A 41 -2.19 8.31 24.07
C GLU A 41 -2.13 6.78 24.16
N LEU A 42 -0.95 6.21 23.89
CA LEU A 42 -0.76 4.77 23.85
C LEU A 42 -0.37 4.15 25.21
N GLY A 43 -0.19 4.97 26.27
CA GLY A 43 0.22 4.49 27.60
C GLY A 43 1.61 3.86 27.61
N VAL A 44 2.54 4.33 26.76
CA VAL A 44 3.90 3.79 26.64
C VAL A 44 4.97 4.84 26.94
N SER A 45 6.22 4.44 27.16
CA SER A 45 7.34 5.37 27.27
C SER A 45 7.70 5.97 25.90
N ARG A 46 8.44 7.10 25.89
CA ARG A 46 8.85 7.79 24.65
C ARG A 46 9.82 6.98 23.78
N THR A 47 10.57 6.07 24.37
CA THR A 47 11.59 5.30 23.63
C THR A 47 11.00 4.44 22.51
N PRO A 48 10.01 3.54 22.75
CA PRO A 48 9.39 2.74 21.68
C PRO A 48 8.69 3.60 20.62
N VAL A 49 8.15 4.77 21.00
CA VAL A 49 7.55 5.72 20.04
C VAL A 49 8.63 6.28 19.10
N ARG A 50 9.77 6.69 19.65
CA ARG A 50 10.89 7.22 18.85
C ARG A 50 11.45 6.17 17.88
N GLU A 51 11.60 4.92 18.35
CA GLU A 51 12.04 3.82 17.49
C GLU A 51 11.03 3.55 16.36
N ALA A 52 9.74 3.59 16.67
CA ALA A 52 8.68 3.45 15.68
C ALA A 52 8.68 4.58 14.64
N LEU A 53 8.83 5.84 15.10
CA LEU A 53 8.87 7.01 14.20
C LEU A 53 10.11 7.00 13.30
N LYS A 54 11.27 6.57 13.78
CA LYS A 54 12.47 6.36 12.95
C LYS A 54 12.23 5.34 11.85
N LYS A 55 11.59 4.22 12.18
CA LYS A 55 11.26 3.19 11.21
C LYS A 55 10.24 3.68 10.17
N LEU A 56 9.27 4.50 10.58
CA LEU A 56 8.35 5.16 9.66
C LEU A 56 9.07 6.18 8.75
N GLU A 57 10.12 6.83 9.24
CA GLU A 57 10.96 7.73 8.44
C GLU A 57 11.79 6.96 7.42
N GLU A 58 12.39 5.82 7.79
CA GLU A 58 13.07 4.90 6.87
C GLU A 58 12.12 4.41 5.76
N ASP A 59 10.85 4.13 6.10
CA ASP A 59 9.79 3.79 5.13
C ASP A 59 9.34 5.01 4.28
N GLY A 60 9.79 6.24 4.61
CA GLY A 60 9.39 7.48 3.93
C GLY A 60 7.97 7.94 4.25
N LEU A 61 7.34 7.39 5.28
CA LEU A 61 5.97 7.73 5.70
C LEU A 61 5.91 8.99 6.56
N VAL A 62 7.00 9.33 7.24
CA VAL A 62 7.14 10.55 8.02
C VAL A 62 8.49 11.20 7.73
N THR A 63 8.62 12.48 8.05
CA THR A 63 9.87 13.25 7.94
C THR A 63 10.14 13.90 9.28
N SER A 64 11.39 13.78 9.79
CA SER A 64 11.80 14.42 11.02
C SER A 64 12.05 15.93 10.83
N PHE A 65 11.75 16.68 11.87
CA PHE A 65 12.05 18.12 11.96
C PHE A 65 12.86 18.43 13.24
N PRO A 66 13.59 19.55 13.26
CA PRO A 66 14.28 19.98 14.45
C PRO A 66 13.35 20.02 15.68
N ARG A 67 13.86 19.65 16.86
CA ARG A 67 13.15 19.60 18.15
C ARG A 67 12.24 18.38 18.38
N LYS A 68 12.56 17.21 17.77
CA LYS A 68 11.91 15.91 18.03
C LYS A 68 10.43 15.86 17.64
N SER A 69 10.08 16.54 16.58
CA SER A 69 8.79 16.40 15.91
C SER A 69 8.95 15.68 14.60
N TYR A 70 7.96 14.89 14.25
CA TYR A 70 7.81 14.26 12.93
C TYR A 70 6.57 14.82 12.27
N ILE A 71 6.55 14.82 10.96
CA ILE A 71 5.39 15.21 10.17
C ILE A 71 5.09 14.07 9.20
N VAL A 72 3.82 13.72 9.06
CA VAL A 72 3.39 12.76 8.04
C VAL A 72 3.82 13.29 6.67
N SER A 73 4.63 12.52 5.94
CA SER A 73 5.23 12.94 4.68
C SER A 73 4.15 13.36 3.68
N LYS A 74 4.36 14.51 3.04
CA LYS A 74 3.53 14.93 1.91
C LYS A 74 3.85 14.05 0.71
N ILE A 75 2.84 13.72 -0.06
CA ILE A 75 3.00 12.92 -1.27
C ILE A 75 2.88 13.87 -2.45
N SER A 76 3.93 13.97 -3.26
CA SER A 76 3.87 14.79 -4.47
C SER A 76 3.33 13.99 -5.66
N VAL A 77 2.56 14.67 -6.52
CA VAL A 77 2.11 14.06 -7.80
C VAL A 77 3.30 13.58 -8.63
N LYS A 78 4.42 14.31 -8.59
CA LYS A 78 5.66 13.91 -9.27
C LYS A 78 6.21 12.60 -8.72
N GLU A 79 6.22 12.43 -7.41
CA GLU A 79 6.67 11.19 -6.77
C GLU A 79 5.77 10.01 -7.15
N ALA A 80 4.45 10.19 -7.10
CA ALA A 80 3.52 9.16 -7.52
C ALA A 80 3.74 8.75 -8.98
N LYS A 81 3.91 9.71 -9.90
CA LYS A 81 4.23 9.42 -11.29
C LYS A 81 5.51 8.58 -11.43
N ASN A 82 6.56 8.94 -10.72
CA ASN A 82 7.83 8.20 -10.74
C ASN A 82 7.64 6.77 -10.19
N LEU A 83 6.89 6.60 -9.11
CA LEU A 83 6.58 5.28 -8.55
C LEU A 83 5.76 4.41 -9.52
N TYR A 84 4.77 4.99 -10.21
CA TYR A 84 3.99 4.28 -11.23
C TYR A 84 4.84 3.85 -12.42
N ILE A 85 5.81 4.65 -12.86
CA ILE A 85 6.75 4.28 -13.94
C ILE A 85 7.53 3.01 -13.55
N VAL A 86 8.06 2.96 -12.32
CA VAL A 86 8.80 1.79 -11.83
C VAL A 86 7.85 0.60 -11.63
N ARG A 87 6.67 0.82 -11.04
CA ARG A 87 5.66 -0.21 -10.84
C ARG A 87 5.22 -0.86 -12.15
N LYS A 88 5.06 -0.06 -13.22
CA LYS A 88 4.70 -0.54 -14.58
C LYS A 88 5.71 -1.55 -15.13
N SER A 89 6.96 -1.48 -14.71
CA SER A 89 8.01 -2.42 -15.13
C SER A 89 8.05 -3.67 -14.23
N LEU A 90 7.84 -3.50 -12.93
CA LEU A 90 8.06 -4.56 -11.95
C LEU A 90 6.83 -5.43 -11.67
N GLU A 91 5.63 -4.85 -11.60
CA GLU A 91 4.41 -5.64 -11.31
C GLU A 91 4.05 -6.62 -12.42
N PRO A 92 4.12 -6.27 -13.73
CA PRO A 92 3.93 -7.24 -14.79
C PRO A 92 4.96 -8.38 -14.78
N LEU A 93 6.21 -8.08 -14.39
CA LEU A 93 7.23 -9.11 -14.17
C LEU A 93 6.86 -10.04 -13.01
N ALA A 94 6.40 -9.47 -11.89
CA ALA A 94 5.93 -10.24 -10.73
C ALA A 94 4.77 -11.19 -11.12
N VAL A 95 3.80 -10.67 -11.86
CA VAL A 95 2.65 -11.44 -12.36
C VAL A 95 3.10 -12.56 -13.32
N GLU A 96 4.04 -12.27 -14.21
CA GLU A 96 4.59 -13.26 -15.15
C GLU A 96 5.29 -14.40 -14.40
N LEU A 97 6.16 -14.07 -13.44
CA LEU A 97 6.87 -15.05 -12.61
C LEU A 97 5.90 -15.90 -11.77
N LEU A 98 4.85 -15.28 -11.23
CA LEU A 98 3.84 -16.03 -10.48
C LEU A 98 3.05 -16.98 -11.39
N ALA A 99 2.66 -16.53 -12.58
CA ALA A 99 1.94 -17.36 -13.55
C ALA A 99 2.79 -18.52 -14.09
N GLN A 100 4.12 -18.36 -14.19
CA GLN A 100 5.03 -19.47 -14.56
C GLN A 100 4.97 -20.63 -13.54
N ASN A 101 4.92 -20.28 -12.24
CA ASN A 101 4.85 -21.26 -11.16
C ASN A 101 3.42 -21.76 -10.91
N GLY A 102 2.43 -20.93 -11.22
CA GLY A 102 1.01 -21.15 -10.90
C GLY A 102 0.72 -21.06 -9.41
N LEU A 103 -0.56 -21.22 -9.07
CA LEU A 103 -1.04 -21.23 -7.69
C LEU A 103 -0.55 -22.49 -6.96
N ASN A 104 -0.11 -22.36 -5.72
CA ASN A 104 0.44 -23.41 -4.89
C ASN A 104 0.30 -23.06 -3.39
N LYS A 105 0.87 -23.86 -2.48
CA LYS A 105 0.74 -23.62 -1.03
C LYS A 105 1.22 -22.23 -0.57
N LYS A 106 2.21 -21.63 -1.25
CA LYS A 106 2.71 -20.28 -0.93
C LYS A 106 1.77 -19.17 -1.40
N THR A 107 0.88 -19.45 -2.35
CA THR A 107 -0.09 -18.49 -2.87
C THR A 107 -1.41 -18.48 -2.10
N LYS A 108 -1.56 -19.33 -1.08
CA LYS A 108 -2.82 -19.48 -0.33
C LYS A 108 -3.36 -18.15 0.19
N TYR A 109 -2.49 -17.31 0.75
CA TYR A 109 -2.88 -15.97 1.21
C TYR A 109 -3.40 -15.09 0.07
N PHE A 110 -2.77 -15.12 -1.10
CA PHE A 110 -3.22 -14.39 -2.29
C PHE A 110 -4.59 -14.89 -2.78
N GLU A 111 -4.80 -16.21 -2.79
CA GLU A 111 -6.08 -16.82 -3.14
C GLU A 111 -7.19 -16.39 -2.18
N ASP A 112 -6.91 -16.41 -0.86
CA ASP A 112 -7.87 -16.01 0.17
C ASP A 112 -8.24 -14.53 0.06
N VAL A 113 -7.27 -13.64 -0.19
CA VAL A 113 -7.53 -12.21 -0.43
C VAL A 113 -8.35 -12.00 -1.70
N ASN A 114 -8.05 -12.74 -2.77
CA ASN A 114 -8.81 -12.64 -4.01
C ASN A 114 -10.27 -13.06 -3.82
N GLU A 115 -10.53 -14.11 -3.07
CA GLU A 115 -11.89 -14.56 -2.75
C GLU A 115 -12.63 -13.57 -1.84
N GLN A 116 -11.97 -13.03 -0.82
CA GLN A 116 -12.55 -12.00 0.03
C GLN A 116 -12.93 -10.76 -0.78
N LEU A 117 -12.08 -10.33 -1.72
CA LEU A 117 -12.37 -9.20 -2.60
C LEU A 117 -13.60 -9.48 -3.48
N ARG A 118 -13.74 -10.71 -4.01
CA ARG A 118 -14.91 -11.12 -4.77
C ARG A 118 -16.19 -11.03 -3.94
N VAL A 119 -16.17 -11.57 -2.73
CA VAL A 119 -17.30 -11.53 -1.79
C VAL A 119 -17.66 -10.08 -1.38
N ALA A 120 -16.67 -9.25 -1.14
CA ALA A 120 -16.89 -7.83 -0.81
C ALA A 120 -17.57 -7.06 -1.96
N ILE A 121 -17.20 -7.35 -3.21
CA ILE A 121 -17.84 -6.77 -4.40
C ILE A 121 -19.31 -7.20 -4.52
N ASP A 122 -19.59 -8.49 -4.30
CA ASP A 122 -20.96 -9.03 -4.36
C ASP A 122 -21.85 -8.40 -3.26
N ASN A 123 -21.29 -8.20 -2.06
CA ASN A 123 -21.95 -7.57 -0.91
C ASN A 123 -22.00 -6.04 -0.98
N LYS A 124 -21.32 -5.41 -1.94
CA LYS A 124 -21.21 -3.94 -2.09
C LYS A 124 -20.63 -3.25 -0.85
N ASP A 125 -19.69 -3.92 -0.17
CA ASP A 125 -18.97 -3.37 0.98
C ASP A 125 -17.83 -2.47 0.50
N ASP A 126 -18.15 -1.19 0.30
CA ASP A 126 -17.23 -0.22 -0.30
C ASP A 126 -15.94 -0.03 0.51
N GLU A 127 -16.01 -0.07 1.84
CA GLU A 127 -14.83 0.09 2.71
C GLU A 127 -13.91 -1.14 2.62
N LEU A 128 -14.50 -2.32 2.68
CA LEU A 128 -13.77 -3.57 2.57
C LEU A 128 -13.13 -3.73 1.18
N ILE A 129 -13.85 -3.36 0.12
CA ILE A 129 -13.34 -3.39 -1.26
C ILE A 129 -12.06 -2.55 -1.40
N GLN A 130 -12.07 -1.31 -0.91
CA GLN A 130 -10.91 -0.41 -1.00
C GLN A 130 -9.68 -1.00 -0.30
N ASN A 131 -9.87 -1.57 0.88
CA ASN A 131 -8.81 -2.21 1.64
C ASN A 131 -8.27 -3.45 0.90
N LEU A 132 -9.16 -4.31 0.41
CA LEU A 132 -8.79 -5.56 -0.25
C LEU A 132 -8.13 -5.38 -1.62
N ILE A 133 -8.47 -4.34 -2.38
CA ILE A 133 -7.75 -4.02 -3.63
C ILE A 133 -6.27 -3.79 -3.38
N ILE A 134 -5.94 -3.12 -2.29
CA ILE A 134 -4.55 -2.83 -1.94
C ILE A 134 -3.87 -4.07 -1.40
N GLU A 135 -4.57 -4.80 -0.53
CA GLU A 135 -4.08 -6.05 0.03
C GLU A 135 -3.83 -7.11 -1.06
N TRP A 136 -4.65 -7.13 -2.11
CA TRP A 136 -4.50 -8.01 -3.27
C TRP A 136 -3.11 -7.84 -3.93
N ASN A 137 -2.66 -6.61 -4.14
CA ASN A 137 -1.33 -6.35 -4.70
C ASN A 137 -0.20 -6.78 -3.75
N MET A 138 -0.38 -6.58 -2.44
CA MET A 138 0.60 -7.01 -1.45
C MET A 138 0.66 -8.54 -1.34
N ALA A 139 -0.48 -9.21 -1.37
CA ALA A 139 -0.60 -10.65 -1.33
C ALA A 139 0.02 -11.31 -2.58
N LEU A 140 -0.22 -10.74 -3.78
CA LEU A 140 0.41 -11.17 -5.02
C LEU A 140 1.94 -11.12 -4.90
N VAL A 141 2.48 -9.99 -4.46
CA VAL A 141 3.92 -9.78 -4.33
C VAL A 141 4.52 -10.74 -3.29
N SER A 142 3.88 -10.94 -2.14
CA SER A 142 4.36 -11.85 -1.10
C SER A 142 4.35 -13.33 -1.51
N SER A 143 3.61 -13.67 -2.57
CA SER A 143 3.55 -15.01 -3.15
C SER A 143 4.74 -15.34 -4.07
N LEU A 144 5.61 -14.37 -4.34
CA LEU A 144 6.79 -14.56 -5.18
C LEU A 144 7.92 -15.31 -4.45
N ASN A 145 8.82 -15.91 -5.24
CA ASN A 145 10.03 -16.55 -4.76
C ASN A 145 11.29 -15.69 -5.04
N ASN A 146 11.13 -14.35 -5.01
CA ASN A 146 12.20 -13.40 -5.30
C ASN A 146 12.19 -12.31 -4.22
N GLU A 147 13.02 -12.47 -3.21
CA GLU A 147 13.09 -11.59 -2.04
C GLU A 147 13.37 -10.13 -2.42
N ILE A 148 14.25 -9.89 -3.38
CA ILE A 148 14.59 -8.54 -3.85
C ILE A 148 13.37 -7.88 -4.51
N LEU A 149 12.66 -8.61 -5.38
CA LEU A 149 11.46 -8.09 -6.02
C LEU A 149 10.34 -7.83 -5.00
N ILE A 150 10.21 -8.70 -4.01
CA ILE A 150 9.27 -8.52 -2.88
C ILE A 150 9.59 -7.23 -2.12
N GLU A 151 10.85 -7.01 -1.75
CA GLU A 151 11.29 -5.82 -1.01
C GLU A 151 11.00 -4.53 -1.79
N VAL A 152 11.44 -4.45 -3.05
CA VAL A 152 11.25 -3.27 -3.91
C VAL A 152 9.76 -3.00 -4.16
N MET A 153 8.97 -4.02 -4.45
CA MET A 153 7.53 -3.87 -4.70
C MET A 153 6.78 -3.46 -3.43
N ASN A 154 7.15 -3.99 -2.27
CA ASN A 154 6.55 -3.58 -1.00
C ASN A 154 6.83 -2.11 -0.70
N MET A 155 8.06 -1.62 -0.94
CA MET A 155 8.39 -0.21 -0.80
C MET A 155 7.52 0.68 -1.72
N ILE A 156 7.38 0.30 -2.99
CA ILE A 156 6.55 1.03 -3.95
C ILE A 156 5.08 1.02 -3.54
N ASN A 157 4.54 -0.16 -3.21
CA ASN A 157 3.14 -0.34 -2.85
C ASN A 157 2.77 0.44 -1.59
N GLN A 158 3.62 0.46 -0.56
CA GLN A 158 3.40 1.23 0.66
C GLN A 158 3.29 2.74 0.39
N ARG A 159 4.13 3.27 -0.51
CA ARG A 159 4.08 4.68 -0.89
C ARG A 159 2.85 4.99 -1.75
N LEU A 160 2.52 4.12 -2.70
CA LEU A 160 1.33 4.27 -3.56
C LEU A 160 0.00 3.99 -2.85
N TYR A 161 0.01 3.25 -1.74
CA TYR A 161 -1.18 2.92 -0.96
C TYR A 161 -2.01 4.16 -0.63
N ARG A 162 -1.36 5.21 -0.20
CA ARG A 162 -2.00 6.49 0.19
C ARG A 162 -2.71 7.16 -0.98
N PHE A 163 -2.24 6.95 -2.22
CA PHE A 163 -2.91 7.43 -3.42
C PHE A 163 -4.09 6.54 -3.82
N GLY A 164 -3.99 5.24 -3.61
CA GLY A 164 -5.06 4.28 -3.91
C GLY A 164 -6.37 4.68 -3.22
N ASN A 165 -6.31 5.10 -1.97
CA ASN A 165 -7.47 5.56 -1.22
C ASN A 165 -8.17 6.78 -1.84
N PHE A 166 -7.48 7.60 -2.65
CA PHE A 166 -8.10 8.70 -3.38
C PHE A 166 -8.70 8.21 -4.70
N ILE A 167 -7.99 7.35 -5.44
CA ILE A 167 -8.43 6.82 -6.74
C ILE A 167 -9.72 6.02 -6.59
N PHE A 168 -9.82 5.20 -5.55
CA PHE A 168 -10.93 4.28 -5.34
C PHE A 168 -12.10 4.88 -4.51
N ARG A 169 -12.15 6.17 -4.28
CA ARG A 169 -13.34 6.84 -3.75
C ARG A 169 -14.52 6.80 -4.71
N ASP A 170 -14.25 6.82 -6.02
CA ASP A 170 -15.29 6.65 -7.03
C ASP A 170 -15.59 5.15 -7.22
N LYS A 171 -16.86 4.77 -6.92
CA LYS A 171 -17.34 3.39 -7.03
C LYS A 171 -17.17 2.78 -8.43
N LYS A 172 -17.19 3.60 -9.49
CA LYS A 172 -16.94 3.13 -10.86
C LYS A 172 -15.51 2.64 -11.05
N ASN A 173 -14.56 3.28 -10.37
CA ASN A 173 -13.15 2.97 -10.49
C ASN A 173 -12.81 1.62 -9.88
N TYR A 174 -13.29 1.30 -8.68
CA TYR A 174 -12.95 0.03 -8.07
C TYR A 174 -13.59 -1.17 -8.77
N LYS A 175 -14.85 -1.03 -9.25
CA LYS A 175 -15.51 -2.11 -10.01
C LYS A 175 -14.76 -2.43 -11.31
N LYS A 176 -14.37 -1.39 -12.05
CA LYS A 176 -13.55 -1.55 -13.26
C LYS A 176 -12.21 -2.19 -12.95
N HIS A 177 -11.57 -1.73 -11.87
CA HIS A 177 -10.29 -2.26 -11.43
C HIS A 177 -10.38 -3.71 -10.98
N PHE A 178 -11.40 -4.06 -10.19
CA PHE A 178 -11.66 -5.45 -9.79
C PHE A 178 -11.75 -6.39 -10.99
N ASN A 179 -12.52 -6.03 -12.03
CA ASN A 179 -12.61 -6.86 -13.23
C ASN A 179 -11.24 -7.09 -13.89
N ASN A 180 -10.38 -6.11 -13.88
CA ASN A 180 -9.01 -6.26 -14.39
C ASN A 180 -8.17 -7.19 -13.50
N LEU A 181 -8.28 -7.07 -12.17
CA LEU A 181 -7.59 -7.96 -11.22
C LEU A 181 -8.04 -9.41 -11.39
N GLN A 182 -9.36 -9.65 -11.54
CA GLN A 182 -9.88 -11.00 -11.78
C GLN A 182 -9.37 -11.61 -13.09
N LYS A 183 -9.21 -10.80 -14.14
CA LYS A 183 -8.58 -11.24 -15.37
C LYS A 183 -7.12 -11.64 -15.18
N VAL A 184 -6.36 -10.86 -14.45
CA VAL A 184 -4.96 -11.17 -14.11
C VAL A 184 -4.91 -12.46 -13.28
N TYR A 185 -5.74 -12.57 -12.22
CA TYR A 185 -5.79 -13.74 -11.37
C TYR A 185 -6.07 -15.02 -12.18
N LYS A 186 -7.09 -15.02 -13.03
CA LYS A 186 -7.44 -16.16 -13.89
C LYS A 186 -6.28 -16.59 -14.79
N LEU A 187 -5.55 -15.63 -15.37
CA LEU A 187 -4.40 -15.93 -16.22
C LEU A 187 -3.21 -16.52 -15.45
N ILE A 188 -3.07 -16.14 -14.17
CA ILE A 188 -2.10 -16.77 -13.25
C ILE A 188 -2.50 -18.21 -12.96
N GLU A 189 -3.77 -18.45 -12.63
CA GLU A 189 -4.33 -19.77 -12.36
C GLU A 189 -4.19 -20.71 -13.59
N GLU A 190 -4.47 -20.20 -14.79
CA GLU A 190 -4.33 -20.91 -16.05
C GLU A 190 -2.87 -21.10 -16.52
N LYS A 191 -1.89 -20.61 -15.77
CA LYS A 191 -0.45 -20.63 -16.10
C LYS A 191 -0.16 -20.04 -17.49
N LYS A 192 -0.70 -18.86 -17.75
CA LYS A 192 -0.50 -18.09 -18.99
C LYS A 192 0.38 -16.85 -18.75
N PRO A 193 1.72 -17.03 -18.57
CA PRO A 193 2.59 -15.95 -18.09
C PRO A 193 2.63 -14.72 -19.00
N LYS A 194 2.71 -14.90 -20.33
CA LYS A 194 2.79 -13.78 -21.28
C LYS A 194 1.49 -12.97 -21.32
N GLU A 195 0.34 -13.66 -21.27
CA GLU A 195 -0.98 -13.04 -21.25
C GLU A 195 -1.24 -12.34 -19.92
N ALA A 196 -0.85 -12.97 -18.80
CA ALA A 196 -0.95 -12.42 -17.46
C ALA A 196 -0.13 -11.12 -17.33
N ARG A 197 1.10 -11.10 -17.86
CA ARG A 197 1.94 -9.90 -17.96
C ARG A 197 1.22 -8.77 -18.69
N LYS A 198 0.73 -9.02 -19.91
CA LYS A 198 0.01 -8.01 -20.72
C LYS A 198 -1.26 -7.50 -20.00
N ALA A 199 -1.98 -8.38 -19.33
CA ALA A 199 -3.16 -7.97 -18.55
C ALA A 199 -2.79 -7.08 -17.37
N SER A 200 -1.68 -7.37 -16.67
CA SER A 200 -1.16 -6.53 -15.59
C SER A 200 -0.68 -5.16 -16.10
N GLU A 201 0.06 -5.11 -17.21
CA GLU A 201 0.48 -3.85 -17.85
C GLU A 201 -0.72 -2.93 -18.11
N LYS A 202 -1.78 -3.48 -18.71
CA LYS A 202 -3.01 -2.72 -18.98
C LYS A 202 -3.74 -2.31 -17.70
N THR A 203 -3.69 -3.14 -16.67
CA THR A 203 -4.29 -2.82 -15.36
C THR A 203 -3.62 -1.61 -14.73
N ILE A 204 -2.28 -1.55 -14.76
CA ILE A 204 -1.51 -0.44 -14.20
C ILE A 204 -1.71 0.83 -15.03
N GLU A 205 -1.76 0.73 -16.36
CA GLU A 205 -2.06 1.87 -17.23
C GLU A 205 -3.43 2.48 -16.90
N ASN A 206 -4.45 1.65 -16.69
CA ASN A 206 -5.77 2.11 -16.30
C ASN A 206 -5.75 2.84 -14.94
N ILE A 207 -5.02 2.32 -13.93
CA ILE A 207 -4.89 2.98 -12.63
C ILE A 207 -4.15 4.31 -12.78
N TYR A 208 -3.09 4.33 -13.57
CA TYR A 208 -2.31 5.54 -13.81
C TYR A 208 -3.15 6.63 -14.50
N SER A 209 -3.98 6.28 -15.49
CA SER A 209 -4.92 7.22 -16.11
C SER A 209 -5.93 7.75 -15.10
N MET A 210 -6.50 6.88 -14.26
CA MET A 210 -7.41 7.31 -13.18
C MET A 210 -6.71 8.26 -12.19
N PHE A 211 -5.43 8.01 -11.89
CA PHE A 211 -4.63 8.89 -11.05
C PHE A 211 -4.40 10.26 -11.71
N GLU A 212 -4.05 10.31 -13.00
CA GLU A 212 -3.84 11.57 -13.72
C GLU A 212 -5.12 12.41 -13.79
N GLU A 213 -6.27 11.79 -14.11
CA GLU A 213 -7.57 12.45 -14.12
C GLU A 213 -7.93 13.08 -12.78
N GLN A 214 -7.59 12.41 -11.66
CA GLN A 214 -7.88 12.93 -10.31
C GLN A 214 -6.82 13.90 -9.79
N ALA A 215 -5.56 13.79 -10.24
CA ALA A 215 -4.49 14.72 -9.88
C ALA A 215 -4.76 16.15 -10.37
N ASP A 216 -5.52 16.31 -11.45
CA ASP A 216 -5.99 17.60 -11.96
C ASP A 216 -7.21 18.14 -11.20
N TYR A 217 -7.87 17.32 -10.37
CA TYR A 217 -9.06 17.72 -9.62
C TYR A 217 -8.70 18.63 -8.42
N LYS A 218 -9.54 19.63 -8.15
CA LYS A 218 -9.39 20.65 -7.07
C LYS A 218 -9.03 20.09 -5.69
N MET A 219 -9.35 18.84 -5.40
CA MET A 219 -9.10 18.17 -4.12
C MET A 219 -7.64 17.80 -3.91
N PHE A 220 -6.95 17.41 -4.97
CA PHE A 220 -5.49 17.20 -4.96
C PHE A 220 -4.76 18.55 -4.82
N LYS A 221 -5.26 19.59 -5.48
CA LYS A 221 -4.76 20.97 -5.32
C LYS A 221 -4.94 21.52 -3.88
N SER A 222 -5.98 21.11 -3.15
CA SER A 222 -6.15 21.56 -1.76
C SER A 222 -5.19 20.88 -0.78
N LEU A 223 -4.80 19.63 -1.02
CA LEU A 223 -3.79 18.93 -0.24
C LEU A 223 -2.36 19.43 -0.55
N LEU A 224 -2.16 20.02 -1.74
CA LEU A 224 -0.88 20.61 -2.18
C LEU A 224 -0.79 22.12 -1.89
N LYS A 225 -1.91 22.82 -1.66
CA LYS A 225 -1.93 24.27 -1.40
C LYS A 225 -1.54 24.69 0.00
N ASN A 226 -1.34 23.76 0.91
CA ASN A 226 -0.79 24.04 2.24
C ASN A 226 0.75 23.83 2.29
N THR A 227 1.40 24.06 1.16
CA THR A 227 2.87 24.25 1.04
C THR A 227 3.23 25.69 1.01
#